data_4e71f367868a79243d6619e9f99ca170
#
_entry.id   4e71f367868a79243d6619e9f99ca170
#
_cell.length_a   1.000
_cell.length_b   1.000
_cell.length_c   1.000
_cell.angle_alpha   90.00
_cell.angle_beta   90.00
_cell.angle_gamma   90.00
#
_symmetry.space_group_name_H-M   'P 1'
#
loop_
_entity.id
_entity.type
_entity.pdbx_description
1 polymer ?
#
loop_
_entity_poly.entity_id
_entity_poly.type
_entity_poly.pdbx_seq_one_letter_code
_entity_poly.pdbx_strand_id
1 'polypeptide(L)'
;MQTSKENQTEREVIDIKSLMIDTLRKMGCDPKEIEGGAVAVAYQGENFCMKFGGMFVNIWDLGWCDINVNDLNLPRLRQAINLANFEFGPTIVLADPDENGIMDIHSRYGILFHPSLPNLTEYMAITFNWFFRAKNNLHINYNRLLVEDEKQQTNQNPNDTNPCNN
;
A
#
# COMPACT_ATOMS: atom_id res chain seq x y z
N MET A 1 35.69 -8.27 50.77
CA MET A 1 34.92 -7.31 49.96
C MET A 1 35.25 -7.58 48.48
N GLN A 2 34.42 -8.38 47.84
CA GLN A 2 34.53 -8.63 46.39
C GLN A 2 33.51 -7.72 45.68
N THR A 3 34.02 -6.75 44.96
CA THR A 3 33.22 -5.88 44.09
C THR A 3 32.83 -6.65 42.85
N SER A 4 31.56 -7.00 42.76
CA SER A 4 30.93 -7.55 41.55
C SER A 4 30.99 -6.50 40.44
N LYS A 5 31.82 -6.73 39.42
CA LYS A 5 31.73 -5.97 38.18
C LYS A 5 30.47 -6.44 37.46
N GLU A 6 29.44 -5.61 37.45
CA GLU A 6 28.31 -5.76 36.56
C GLU A 6 28.80 -5.60 35.12
N ASN A 7 28.79 -6.69 34.39
CA ASN A 7 28.93 -6.69 32.93
C ASN A 7 27.65 -6.05 32.34
N GLN A 8 27.66 -4.74 32.17
CA GLN A 8 26.73 -4.08 31.24
C GLN A 8 27.14 -4.51 29.84
N THR A 9 26.48 -5.53 29.34
CA THR A 9 26.52 -5.85 27.89
C THR A 9 25.88 -4.67 27.20
N GLU A 10 26.67 -3.80 26.57
CA GLU A 10 26.17 -2.77 25.64
C GLU A 10 25.34 -3.50 24.59
N ARG A 11 24.03 -3.31 24.63
CA ARG A 11 23.15 -3.78 23.57
C ARG A 11 23.49 -2.94 22.34
N GLU A 12 24.15 -3.54 21.38
CA GLU A 12 24.44 -2.94 20.09
C GLU A 12 23.13 -2.43 19.50
N VAL A 13 22.99 -1.11 19.35
CA VAL A 13 21.78 -0.49 18.79
C VAL A 13 21.80 -0.79 17.29
N ILE A 14 20.95 -1.72 16.89
CA ILE A 14 20.84 -2.11 15.48
C ILE A 14 20.23 -0.95 14.70
N ASP A 15 20.95 -0.41 13.73
CA ASP A 15 20.44 0.60 12.79
C ASP A 15 19.60 -0.07 11.71
N ILE A 16 18.30 -0.12 11.94
CA ILE A 16 17.30 -0.72 11.03
C ILE A 16 17.26 0.00 9.68
N LYS A 17 17.48 1.33 9.67
CA LYS A 17 17.49 2.10 8.42
C LYS A 17 18.67 1.70 7.54
N SER A 18 19.88 1.65 8.09
CA SER A 18 21.05 1.19 7.36
C SER A 18 20.90 -0.25 6.87
N LEU A 19 20.36 -1.15 7.71
CA LEU A 19 20.07 -2.54 7.32
C LEU A 19 19.08 -2.61 6.14
N MET A 20 18.03 -1.80 6.15
CA MET A 20 17.05 -1.71 5.06
C MET A 20 17.70 -1.22 3.76
N ILE A 21 18.47 -0.13 3.83
CA ILE A 21 19.19 0.42 2.66
C ILE A 21 20.09 -0.63 2.04
N ASP A 22 20.87 -1.35 2.85
CA ASP A 22 21.77 -2.39 2.37
C ASP A 22 21.01 -3.58 1.76
N THR A 23 19.86 -3.93 2.35
CA THR A 23 18.98 -4.98 1.81
C THR A 23 18.42 -4.59 0.44
N LEU A 24 17.93 -3.37 0.29
CA LEU A 24 17.41 -2.84 -0.98
C LEU A 24 18.49 -2.78 -2.07
N ARG A 25 19.72 -2.37 -1.71
CA ARG A 25 20.87 -2.39 -2.63
C ARG A 25 21.21 -3.80 -3.10
N LYS A 26 21.17 -4.78 -2.21
CA LYS A 26 21.36 -6.21 -2.56
C LYS A 26 20.26 -6.73 -3.50
N MET A 27 19.07 -6.15 -3.47
CA MET A 27 17.99 -6.43 -4.42
C MET A 27 18.15 -5.72 -5.78
N GLY A 28 19.22 -4.91 -5.94
CA GLY A 28 19.46 -4.15 -7.16
C GLY A 28 18.72 -2.82 -7.23
N CYS A 29 18.15 -2.35 -6.12
CA CYS A 29 17.48 -1.06 -6.03
C CYS A 29 18.46 0.07 -5.72
N ASP A 30 18.04 1.33 -5.98
CA ASP A 30 18.77 2.57 -5.64
C ASP A 30 18.00 3.36 -4.55
N PRO A 31 18.06 2.95 -3.27
CA PRO A 31 17.38 3.63 -2.19
C PRO A 31 18.02 4.99 -1.90
N LYS A 32 17.20 6.01 -1.66
CA LYS A 32 17.63 7.38 -1.35
C LYS A 32 17.02 7.84 -0.04
N GLU A 33 17.85 8.38 0.83
CA GLU A 33 17.35 9.08 2.00
C GLU A 33 16.71 10.40 1.56
N ILE A 34 15.55 10.69 2.13
CA ILE A 34 14.79 11.91 1.89
C ILE A 34 14.56 12.66 3.19
N GLU A 35 14.01 13.86 3.10
CA GLU A 35 13.72 14.71 4.24
C GLU A 35 12.94 13.94 5.35
N GLY A 36 13.26 14.24 6.61
CA GLY A 36 12.66 13.55 7.77
C GLY A 36 13.20 12.15 8.04
N GLY A 37 14.31 11.75 7.39
CA GLY A 37 15.00 10.47 7.63
C GLY A 37 14.27 9.25 7.05
N ALA A 38 13.29 9.48 6.19
CA ALA A 38 12.64 8.41 5.43
C ALA A 38 13.53 7.95 4.26
N VAL A 39 13.26 6.77 3.72
CA VAL A 39 13.94 6.20 2.56
C VAL A 39 12.95 6.04 1.42
N ALA A 40 13.28 6.61 0.27
CA ALA A 40 12.54 6.41 -0.98
C ALA A 40 13.26 5.38 -1.85
N VAL A 41 12.50 4.52 -2.54
CA VAL A 41 13.03 3.53 -3.46
C VAL A 41 12.03 3.23 -4.57
N ALA A 42 12.51 3.05 -5.80
CA ALA A 42 11.74 2.51 -6.90
C ALA A 42 11.93 0.99 -6.97
N TYR A 43 10.83 0.24 -7.12
CA TYR A 43 10.84 -1.20 -7.33
C TYR A 43 9.77 -1.60 -8.34
N GLN A 44 10.16 -2.24 -9.44
CA GLN A 44 9.27 -2.68 -10.53
C GLN A 44 8.29 -1.61 -11.04
N GLY A 45 8.76 -0.36 -11.12
CA GLY A 45 7.97 0.76 -11.65
C GLY A 45 7.14 1.52 -10.61
N GLU A 46 7.07 1.04 -9.36
CA GLU A 46 6.38 1.72 -8.27
C GLU A 46 7.37 2.44 -7.35
N ASN A 47 6.90 3.52 -6.70
CA ASN A 47 7.69 4.34 -5.80
C ASN A 47 7.27 4.13 -4.35
N PHE A 48 8.17 3.58 -3.57
CA PHE A 48 7.93 3.32 -2.16
C PHE A 48 8.64 4.34 -1.27
N CYS A 49 7.97 4.73 -0.18
CA CYS A 49 8.52 5.54 0.88
C CYS A 49 8.46 4.76 2.20
N MET A 50 9.58 4.72 2.93
CA MET A 50 9.73 3.96 4.17
C MET A 50 10.04 4.88 5.34
N LYS A 51 9.27 4.76 6.42
CA LYS A 51 9.50 5.47 7.69
C LYS A 51 9.81 4.45 8.78
N PHE A 52 10.78 4.79 9.63
CA PHE A 52 11.35 3.89 10.63
C PHE A 52 10.88 4.26 12.03
N GLY A 53 10.46 3.26 12.81
CA GLY A 53 10.07 3.38 14.22
C GLY A 53 10.62 2.20 15.02
N GLY A 54 11.89 2.25 15.40
CA GLY A 54 12.59 1.11 15.98
C GLY A 54 12.67 -0.05 14.98
N MET A 55 12.20 -1.24 15.37
CA MET A 55 12.16 -2.43 14.52
C MET A 55 10.97 -2.43 13.53
N PHE A 56 10.05 -1.48 13.65
CA PHE A 56 8.90 -1.37 12.74
C PHE A 56 9.23 -0.42 11.61
N VAL A 57 8.91 -0.84 10.40
CA VAL A 57 9.04 -0.03 9.20
C VAL A 57 7.68 0.12 8.56
N ASN A 58 7.22 1.35 8.41
CA ASN A 58 6.00 1.66 7.66
C ASN A 58 6.39 1.96 6.22
N ILE A 59 5.88 1.14 5.32
CA ILE A 59 6.09 1.25 3.87
C ILE A 59 4.83 1.84 3.26
N TRP A 60 5.00 2.83 2.40
CA TRP A 60 3.95 3.45 1.62
C TRP A 60 4.26 3.30 0.14
N ASP A 61 3.25 2.96 -0.64
CA ASP A 61 3.20 3.10 -2.08
C ASP A 61 2.29 4.29 -2.37
N LEU A 62 2.87 5.39 -2.84
CA LEU A 62 2.24 6.70 -2.86
C LEU A 62 1.75 7.06 -4.27
N GLY A 63 0.53 7.62 -4.36
CA GLY A 63 0.02 8.31 -5.55
C GLY A 63 -0.09 7.41 -6.78
N TRP A 64 -0.61 6.19 -6.65
CA TRP A 64 -0.77 5.29 -7.79
C TRP A 64 -1.94 5.65 -8.71
N CYS A 65 -2.94 6.36 -8.21
CA CYS A 65 -3.97 7.04 -8.99
C CYS A 65 -4.68 8.07 -8.11
N ASP A 66 -5.50 8.88 -8.72
CA ASP A 66 -6.31 9.89 -8.08
C ASP A 66 -7.77 9.83 -8.56
N ILE A 67 -8.66 10.49 -7.81
CA ILE A 67 -10.07 10.66 -8.18
C ILE A 67 -10.57 12.02 -7.67
N ASN A 68 -11.42 12.70 -8.43
CA ASN A 68 -12.06 13.91 -7.97
C ASN A 68 -13.18 13.60 -6.97
N VAL A 69 -13.32 14.41 -5.92
CA VAL A 69 -14.36 14.26 -4.88
C VAL A 69 -15.79 14.27 -5.45
N ASN A 70 -15.99 14.91 -6.61
CA ASN A 70 -17.27 14.98 -7.31
C ASN A 70 -17.44 13.89 -8.40
N ASP A 71 -16.49 12.95 -8.53
CA ASP A 71 -16.59 11.86 -9.50
C ASP A 71 -17.73 10.91 -9.13
N LEU A 72 -18.58 10.61 -10.10
CA LEU A 72 -19.74 9.72 -9.92
C LEU A 72 -19.33 8.30 -9.54
N ASN A 73 -18.10 7.91 -9.82
CA ASN A 73 -17.54 6.60 -9.47
C ASN A 73 -16.94 6.53 -8.06
N LEU A 74 -16.81 7.67 -7.36
CA LEU A 74 -16.22 7.70 -6.01
C LEU A 74 -16.91 6.75 -5.01
N PRO A 75 -18.26 6.63 -4.96
CA PRO A 75 -18.92 5.66 -4.07
C PRO A 75 -18.52 4.21 -4.40
N ARG A 76 -18.45 3.84 -5.69
CA ARG A 76 -18.00 2.51 -6.13
C ARG A 76 -16.56 2.26 -5.76
N LEU A 77 -15.68 3.25 -5.95
CA LEU A 77 -14.27 3.14 -5.57
C LEU A 77 -14.11 2.91 -4.06
N ARG A 78 -14.84 3.65 -3.22
CA ARG A 78 -14.83 3.46 -1.76
C ARG A 78 -15.28 2.05 -1.37
N GLN A 79 -16.31 1.53 -2.02
CA GLN A 79 -16.76 0.15 -1.79
C GLN A 79 -15.71 -0.87 -2.23
N ALA A 80 -15.08 -0.68 -3.40
CA ALA A 80 -14.00 -1.55 -3.88
C ALA A 80 -12.78 -1.54 -2.96
N ILE A 81 -12.39 -0.36 -2.42
CA ILE A 81 -11.33 -0.23 -1.41
C ILE A 81 -11.69 -1.03 -0.14
N ASN A 82 -12.91 -0.88 0.37
CA ASN A 82 -13.33 -1.62 1.55
C ASN A 82 -13.24 -3.14 1.30
N LEU A 83 -13.70 -3.63 0.15
CA LEU A 83 -13.61 -5.05 -0.20
C LEU A 83 -12.16 -5.52 -0.33
N ALA A 84 -11.29 -4.74 -0.96
CA ALA A 84 -9.88 -5.07 -1.10
C ALA A 84 -9.16 -5.11 0.26
N ASN A 85 -9.53 -4.25 1.20
CA ASN A 85 -8.94 -4.19 2.55
C ASN A 85 -9.36 -5.35 3.48
N PHE A 86 -10.32 -6.20 3.10
CA PHE A 86 -10.57 -7.46 3.81
C PHE A 86 -9.52 -8.53 3.51
N GLU A 87 -8.78 -8.38 2.41
CA GLU A 87 -7.68 -9.27 2.07
C GLU A 87 -6.46 -8.99 2.95
N PHE A 88 -5.64 -10.01 3.14
CA PHE A 88 -4.38 -9.86 3.85
C PHE A 88 -3.38 -9.05 3.02
N GLY A 89 -2.72 -8.07 3.66
CA GLY A 89 -1.67 -7.28 3.01
C GLY A 89 -1.75 -5.78 3.32
N PRO A 90 -1.21 -4.94 2.44
CA PRO A 90 -1.27 -3.49 2.58
C PRO A 90 -2.69 -2.95 2.61
N THR A 91 -2.92 -2.00 3.49
CA THR A 91 -4.18 -1.25 3.56
C THR A 91 -4.19 -0.17 2.49
N ILE A 92 -5.22 -0.16 1.67
CA ILE A 92 -5.46 0.90 0.68
C ILE A 92 -6.11 2.08 1.37
N VAL A 93 -5.57 3.27 1.14
CA VAL A 93 -5.98 4.52 1.77
C VAL A 93 -6.38 5.50 0.67
N LEU A 94 -7.55 6.07 0.80
CA LEU A 94 -7.98 7.23 0.03
C LEU A 94 -7.68 8.47 0.85
N ALA A 95 -6.82 9.35 0.34
CA ALA A 95 -6.42 10.58 1.02
C ALA A 95 -7.58 11.58 1.11
N ASP A 96 -7.48 12.54 2.01
CA ASP A 96 -8.39 13.67 2.01
C ASP A 96 -8.21 14.48 0.71
N PRO A 97 -9.28 15.15 0.20
CA PRO A 97 -9.18 15.95 -1.01
C PRO A 97 -8.23 17.14 -0.79
N ASP A 98 -7.42 17.43 -1.80
CA ASP A 98 -6.62 18.64 -1.88
C ASP A 98 -7.49 19.88 -2.16
N GLU A 99 -6.86 21.04 -2.35
CA GLU A 99 -7.53 22.31 -2.68
C GLU A 99 -8.32 22.29 -4.00
N ASN A 100 -8.01 21.35 -4.91
CA ASN A 100 -8.68 21.13 -6.18
C ASN A 100 -9.75 20.04 -6.11
N GLY A 101 -9.95 19.45 -4.94
CA GLY A 101 -10.87 18.32 -4.72
C GLY A 101 -10.33 16.99 -5.24
N ILE A 102 -9.03 16.86 -5.43
CA ILE A 102 -8.38 15.62 -5.87
C ILE A 102 -7.98 14.80 -4.64
N MET A 103 -8.32 13.53 -4.66
CA MET A 103 -8.03 12.55 -3.63
C MET A 103 -7.07 11.49 -4.18
N ASP A 104 -5.87 11.42 -3.64
CA ASP A 104 -4.89 10.40 -4.01
C ASP A 104 -5.21 9.04 -3.39
N ILE A 105 -4.89 7.98 -4.11
CA ILE A 105 -4.95 6.61 -3.61
C ILE A 105 -3.53 6.14 -3.31
N HIS A 106 -3.37 5.67 -2.08
CA HIS A 106 -2.11 5.13 -1.56
C HIS A 106 -2.34 3.72 -1.04
N SER A 107 -1.26 3.00 -0.80
CA SER A 107 -1.32 1.85 0.09
C SER A 107 -0.20 1.90 1.11
N ARG A 108 -0.43 1.32 2.28
CA ARG A 108 0.57 1.25 3.34
C ARG A 108 0.60 -0.12 3.99
N TYR A 109 1.79 -0.49 4.45
CA TYR A 109 2.00 -1.72 5.20
C TYR A 109 3.06 -1.53 6.27
N GLY A 110 2.73 -1.93 7.50
CA GLY A 110 3.69 -1.95 8.61
C GLY A 110 4.32 -3.33 8.73
N ILE A 111 5.64 -3.40 8.72
CA ILE A 111 6.38 -4.65 8.85
C ILE A 111 7.34 -4.60 10.04
N LEU A 112 7.64 -5.76 10.60
CA LEU A 112 8.78 -5.94 11.48
C LEU A 112 10.02 -6.19 10.63
N PHE A 113 11.10 -5.43 10.83
CA PHE A 113 12.35 -5.60 10.11
C PHE A 113 13.52 -5.71 11.08
N HIS A 114 14.21 -6.84 11.09
CA HIS A 114 15.26 -7.13 12.05
C HIS A 114 16.27 -8.12 11.45
N PRO A 115 17.57 -8.03 11.77
CA PRO A 115 18.60 -8.92 11.21
C PRO A 115 18.43 -10.41 11.55
N SER A 116 17.60 -10.74 12.54
CA SER A 116 17.27 -12.13 12.87
C SER A 116 16.28 -12.77 11.90
N LEU A 117 15.65 -11.99 11.02
CA LEU A 117 14.78 -12.54 9.98
C LEU A 117 15.63 -13.28 8.94
N PRO A 118 15.21 -14.50 8.54
CA PRO A 118 15.92 -15.20 7.49
C PRO A 118 15.73 -14.50 6.15
N ASN A 119 16.78 -14.42 5.33
CA ASN A 119 16.75 -13.92 3.96
C ASN A 119 15.98 -12.59 3.77
N LEU A 120 16.56 -11.48 4.27
CA LEU A 120 15.94 -10.16 4.23
C LEU A 120 15.57 -9.69 2.81
N THR A 121 16.33 -10.07 1.78
CA THR A 121 16.03 -9.69 0.39
C THR A 121 14.76 -10.38 -0.11
N GLU A 122 14.58 -11.66 0.19
CA GLU A 122 13.35 -12.39 -0.14
C GLU A 122 12.15 -11.86 0.65
N TYR A 123 12.35 -11.58 1.95
CA TYR A 123 11.32 -10.98 2.79
C TYR A 123 10.83 -9.65 2.22
N MET A 124 11.74 -8.78 1.76
CA MET A 124 11.37 -7.51 1.12
C MET A 124 10.72 -7.70 -0.24
N ALA A 125 11.19 -8.64 -1.06
CA ALA A 125 10.56 -8.95 -2.34
C ALA A 125 9.12 -9.43 -2.16
N ILE A 126 8.87 -10.31 -1.20
CA ILE A 126 7.52 -10.76 -0.83
C ILE A 126 6.68 -9.57 -0.32
N THR A 127 7.26 -8.70 0.51
CA THR A 127 6.58 -7.52 1.03
C THR A 127 6.13 -6.59 -0.11
N PHE A 128 6.99 -6.28 -1.07
CA PHE A 128 6.61 -5.48 -2.24
C PHE A 128 5.55 -6.16 -3.11
N ASN A 129 5.61 -7.48 -3.28
CA ASN A 129 4.60 -8.22 -4.02
C ASN A 129 3.20 -8.12 -3.38
N TRP A 130 3.10 -7.94 -2.07
CA TRP A 130 1.81 -7.69 -1.42
C TRP A 130 1.19 -6.36 -1.86
N PHE A 131 1.97 -5.32 -2.13
CA PHE A 131 1.47 -4.06 -2.66
C PHE A 131 0.87 -4.23 -4.06
N PHE A 132 1.55 -4.96 -4.95
CA PHE A 132 1.02 -5.26 -6.28
C PHE A 132 -0.28 -6.08 -6.21
N ARG A 133 -0.35 -7.03 -5.27
CA ARG A 133 -1.61 -7.77 -5.03
C ARG A 133 -2.72 -6.87 -4.54
N ALA A 134 -2.46 -5.94 -3.64
CA ALA A 134 -3.47 -5.01 -3.14
C ALA A 134 -4.04 -4.15 -4.27
N LYS A 135 -3.20 -3.62 -5.17
CA LYS A 135 -3.62 -2.91 -6.38
C LYS A 135 -4.51 -3.78 -7.28
N ASN A 136 -4.07 -5.00 -7.54
CA ASN A 136 -4.83 -5.94 -8.37
C ASN A 136 -6.18 -6.30 -7.75
N ASN A 137 -6.24 -6.51 -6.44
CA ASN A 137 -7.48 -6.79 -5.71
C ASN A 137 -8.45 -5.60 -5.78
N LEU A 138 -7.95 -4.37 -5.66
CA LEU A 138 -8.78 -3.19 -5.87
C LEU A 138 -9.39 -3.16 -7.26
N HIS A 139 -8.56 -3.38 -8.29
CA HIS A 139 -9.02 -3.40 -9.68
C HIS A 139 -10.08 -4.47 -9.93
N ILE A 140 -9.87 -5.69 -9.44
CA ILE A 140 -10.84 -6.79 -9.56
C ILE A 140 -12.17 -6.43 -8.89
N ASN A 141 -12.13 -5.92 -7.66
CA ASN A 141 -13.35 -5.55 -6.92
C ASN A 141 -14.07 -4.39 -7.60
N TYR A 142 -13.35 -3.38 -8.09
CA TYR A 142 -13.94 -2.26 -8.79
C TYR A 142 -14.68 -2.70 -10.08
N ASN A 143 -14.04 -3.53 -10.90
CA ASN A 143 -14.64 -4.05 -12.13
C ASN A 143 -15.85 -4.95 -11.86
N ARG A 144 -15.80 -5.76 -10.78
CA ARG A 144 -16.94 -6.57 -10.37
C ARG A 144 -18.15 -5.70 -10.04
N LEU A 145 -17.96 -4.65 -9.24
CA LEU A 145 -19.03 -3.71 -8.88
C LEU A 145 -19.58 -2.96 -10.10
N LEU A 146 -18.72 -2.60 -11.06
CA LEU A 146 -19.16 -1.97 -12.31
C LEU A 146 -20.14 -2.87 -13.08
N VAL A 147 -19.79 -4.15 -13.24
CA VAL A 147 -20.66 -5.13 -13.94
C VAL A 147 -21.98 -5.38 -13.18
N GLU A 148 -21.95 -5.37 -11.85
CA GLU A 148 -23.15 -5.52 -11.02
C GLU A 148 -24.10 -4.33 -11.18
N ASP A 149 -23.58 -3.10 -11.21
CA ASP A 149 -24.37 -1.88 -11.41
C ASP A 149 -25.02 -1.86 -12.82
N GLU A 150 -24.30 -2.25 -13.88
CA GLU A 150 -24.82 -2.33 -15.24
C GLU A 150 -25.99 -3.33 -15.35
N LYS A 151 -25.88 -4.49 -14.70
CA LYS A 151 -26.96 -5.49 -14.68
C LYS A 151 -28.20 -4.99 -13.95
N GLN A 152 -28.03 -4.23 -12.86
CA GLN A 152 -29.16 -3.67 -12.10
C GLN A 152 -29.89 -2.60 -12.93
N GLN A 153 -29.18 -1.74 -13.65
CA GLN A 153 -29.76 -0.72 -14.53
C GLN A 153 -30.56 -1.36 -15.69
N THR A 154 -30.04 -2.43 -16.28
CA THR A 154 -30.72 -3.16 -17.37
C THR A 154 -32.01 -3.84 -16.89
N ASN A 155 -32.02 -4.35 -15.67
CA ASN A 155 -33.20 -5.01 -15.09
C ASN A 155 -34.30 -4.02 -14.63
N GLN A 156 -33.94 -2.75 -14.39
CA GLN A 156 -34.90 -1.71 -13.98
C GLN A 156 -35.60 -1.03 -15.16
N ASN A 157 -35.17 -1.25 -16.41
CA ASN A 157 -35.78 -0.69 -17.62
C ASN A 157 -36.32 -1.78 -18.59
N PRO A 158 -37.27 -2.64 -18.14
CA PRO A 158 -37.83 -3.67 -19.03
C PRO A 158 -38.91 -3.15 -19.98
N ASN A 159 -39.24 -1.85 -19.97
CA ASN A 159 -40.45 -1.32 -20.62
C ASN A 159 -40.24 -0.36 -21.79
N ASP A 160 -39.04 -0.26 -22.39
CA ASP A 160 -38.85 0.54 -23.61
C ASP A 160 -39.03 -0.26 -24.92
N THR A 161 -39.64 -1.43 -24.84
CA THR A 161 -40.16 -2.12 -26.02
C THR A 161 -41.66 -1.88 -26.14
N ASN A 162 -42.05 -0.66 -26.46
CA ASN A 162 -43.40 -0.41 -26.98
C ASN A 162 -43.34 -0.40 -28.51
N PRO A 163 -43.69 -1.48 -29.21
CA PRO A 163 -43.91 -1.43 -30.62
C PRO A 163 -45.26 -0.74 -30.85
N CYS A 164 -45.26 0.54 -31.12
CA CYS A 164 -46.40 1.16 -31.76
C CYS A 164 -46.61 0.54 -33.12
N ASN A 165 -47.45 -0.47 -33.15
CA ASN A 165 -48.19 -0.88 -34.32
C ASN A 165 -49.44 -0.03 -34.39
N ASN A 166 -49.58 0.74 -35.41
CA ASN A 166 -50.65 0.84 -36.41
C ASN A 166 -50.60 2.14 -37.12
#